data_b39a2fe87e7bc606e3c4d63df2208e02
#
_entry.id   b39a2fe87e7bc606e3c4d63df2208e02
#
_cell.length_a   1.000
_cell.length_b   1.000
_cell.length_c   1.000
_cell.angle_alpha   90.00
_cell.angle_beta   90.00
_cell.angle_gamma   90.00
#
_symmetry.space_group_name_H-M   'P 1'
#
loop_
_entity.id
_entity.type
_entity.pdbx_description
1 polymer ?
#
loop_
_entity_poly.entity_id
_entity_poly.type
_entity_poly.pdbx_seq_one_letter_code
_entity_poly.pdbx_strand_id
1 'polypeptide(L)'
;QGKRLFLRFEGANSIADVFINRRHIGEHRGGYGAFVFEITGEVNYGKENSILVRVNNGEQLDVMPLVGDFNFYGGIYRDVHLLITDEACISPLNYASPGVRLIQDSVSHQYGKIRAVVDLANGNNAGQEVELGIRLLDGQKVVAQQKQTLTLAGNAALQQELTFEI
;
A
#
# COMPACT_ATOMS: atom_id res chain seq x y z
N GLN A 1 -10.73 -2.89 17.54
CA GLN A 1 -9.84 -4.05 17.76
C GLN A 1 -10.13 -5.10 16.70
N GLY A 2 -9.13 -5.95 16.36
CA GLY A 2 -9.26 -6.97 15.33
C GLY A 2 -9.27 -6.42 13.89
N LYS A 3 -8.67 -5.25 13.69
CA LYS A 3 -8.47 -4.63 12.37
C LYS A 3 -7.05 -4.07 12.31
N ARG A 4 -6.50 -4.03 11.11
CA ARG A 4 -5.24 -3.33 10.83
C ARG A 4 -5.54 -1.92 10.37
N LEU A 5 -4.69 -1.00 10.78
CA LEU A 5 -4.80 0.42 10.49
C LEU A 5 -3.54 0.90 9.76
N PHE A 6 -3.75 1.56 8.64
CA PHE A 6 -2.67 2.13 7.85
C PHE A 6 -2.94 3.61 7.60
N LEU A 7 -1.93 4.43 7.80
CA LEU A 7 -1.98 5.86 7.46
C LEU A 7 -1.24 6.04 6.13
N ARG A 8 -2.00 6.39 5.08
CA ARG A 8 -1.50 6.56 3.72
C ARG A 8 -1.54 8.02 3.32
N PHE A 9 -0.43 8.48 2.76
CA PHE A 9 -0.26 9.80 2.19
C PHE A 9 -0.11 9.67 0.67
N GLU A 10 -0.85 10.47 -0.09
CA GLU A 10 -0.71 10.49 -1.55
C GLU A 10 0.47 11.35 -2.02
N GLY A 11 1.04 12.16 -1.15
CA GLY A 11 2.25 12.93 -1.38
C GLY A 11 2.49 13.99 -0.31
N ALA A 12 3.75 14.13 0.09
CA ALA A 12 4.22 15.18 0.97
C ALA A 12 5.63 15.60 0.54
N ASN A 13 5.89 16.89 0.38
CA ASN A 13 7.16 17.36 -0.16
C ASN A 13 8.04 17.98 0.94
N SER A 14 9.23 17.44 1.14
CA SER A 14 9.88 16.34 0.42
C SER A 14 10.32 15.20 1.34
N ILE A 15 10.52 15.47 2.62
CA ILE A 15 10.84 14.48 3.65
C ILE A 15 9.79 14.60 4.73
N ALA A 16 9.10 13.50 5.00
CA ALA A 16 8.01 13.46 5.96
C ALA A 16 8.30 12.45 7.09
N ASP A 17 8.39 12.94 8.32
CA ASP A 17 8.42 12.13 9.53
C ASP A 17 7.01 12.04 10.12
N VAL A 18 6.53 10.84 10.38
CA VAL A 18 5.21 10.59 10.93
C VAL A 18 5.30 10.13 12.38
N PHE A 19 4.50 10.73 13.25
CA PHE A 19 4.42 10.39 14.66
C PHE A 19 2.96 10.11 15.02
N ILE A 20 2.71 9.04 15.76
CA ILE A 20 1.44 8.71 16.38
C ILE A 20 1.63 8.70 17.89
N ASN A 21 0.80 9.48 18.61
CA ASN A 21 0.86 9.56 20.08
C ASN A 21 2.28 9.87 20.61
N ARG A 22 3.01 10.77 19.94
CA ARG A 22 4.41 11.16 20.19
C ARG A 22 5.46 10.09 19.86
N ARG A 23 5.07 8.93 19.35
CA ARG A 23 5.99 7.88 18.91
C ARG A 23 6.31 8.05 17.44
N HIS A 24 7.59 8.06 17.07
CA HIS A 24 8.03 8.10 15.67
C HIS A 24 7.71 6.77 15.00
N ILE A 25 6.98 6.80 13.89
CA ILE A 25 6.54 5.65 13.13
C ILE A 25 7.48 5.37 11.97
N GLY A 26 7.91 6.42 11.29
CA GLY A 26 8.84 6.30 10.17
C GLY A 26 9.03 7.60 9.42
N GLU A 27 10.00 7.58 8.51
CA GLU A 27 10.33 8.65 7.59
C GLU A 27 10.05 8.21 6.15
N HIS A 28 9.51 9.10 5.35
CA HIS A 28 9.45 8.98 3.89
C HIS A 28 10.29 10.06 3.24
N ARG A 29 11.10 9.68 2.24
CA ARG A 29 11.95 10.57 1.46
C ARG A 29 11.53 10.54 0.00
N GLY A 30 11.07 11.69 -0.51
CA GLY A 30 10.57 11.85 -1.87
C GLY A 30 9.28 12.67 -1.90
N GLY A 31 9.22 13.67 -2.78
CA GLY A 31 8.14 14.66 -2.79
C GLY A 31 6.87 14.21 -3.49
N TYR A 32 6.91 13.18 -4.35
CA TYR A 32 5.85 12.93 -5.33
C TYR A 32 5.19 11.56 -5.22
N GLY A 33 5.88 10.60 -4.60
CA GLY A 33 5.36 9.24 -4.39
C GLY A 33 4.39 9.17 -3.21
N ALA A 34 3.40 8.29 -3.32
CA ALA A 34 2.59 7.92 -2.18
C ALA A 34 3.40 7.05 -1.21
N PHE A 35 3.08 7.14 0.08
CA PHE A 35 3.68 6.30 1.11
C PHE A 35 2.65 5.92 2.17
N VAL A 36 2.94 4.85 2.90
CA VAL A 36 2.03 4.31 3.89
C VAL A 36 2.79 3.73 5.07
N PHE A 37 2.25 3.91 6.27
CA PHE A 37 2.75 3.29 7.49
C PHE A 37 1.64 2.51 8.18
N GLU A 38 1.94 1.32 8.65
CA GLU A 38 1.03 0.62 9.55
C GLU A 38 1.11 1.23 10.94
N ILE A 39 -0.06 1.54 11.51
CA ILE A 39 -0.18 2.20 12.80
C ILE A 39 -1.03 1.39 13.80
N THR A 40 -1.32 0.12 13.49
CA THR A 40 -2.21 -0.76 14.27
C THR A 40 -1.81 -0.83 15.74
N GLY A 41 -0.54 -1.00 16.05
CA GLY A 41 -0.02 -1.11 17.42
C GLY A 41 0.17 0.23 18.13
N GLU A 42 -0.02 1.36 17.45
CA GLU A 42 0.34 2.69 17.94
C GLU A 42 -0.89 3.52 18.37
N VAL A 43 -2.09 3.02 18.04
CA VAL A 43 -3.35 3.74 18.34
C VAL A 43 -3.96 3.29 19.64
N ASN A 44 -4.52 4.24 20.37
CA ASN A 44 -5.33 4.01 21.57
C ASN A 44 -6.79 3.85 21.16
N TYR A 45 -7.29 2.62 21.09
CA TYR A 45 -8.67 2.35 20.68
C TYR A 45 -9.68 2.96 21.66
N GLY A 46 -10.70 3.62 21.12
CA GLY A 46 -11.75 4.27 21.92
C GLY A 46 -11.33 5.54 22.65
N LYS A 47 -10.18 6.11 22.30
CA LYS A 47 -9.63 7.35 22.86
C LYS A 47 -9.14 8.26 21.74
N GLU A 48 -8.83 9.49 22.08
CA GLU A 48 -8.16 10.41 21.17
C GLU A 48 -6.75 9.93 20.87
N ASN A 49 -6.34 10.15 19.61
CA ASN A 49 -5.00 9.88 19.10
C ASN A 49 -4.48 11.13 18.42
N SER A 50 -3.23 11.47 18.69
CA SER A 50 -2.56 12.57 18.00
C SER A 50 -1.74 12.06 16.83
N ILE A 51 -1.89 12.70 15.68
CA ILE A 51 -1.05 12.50 14.51
C ILE A 51 -0.24 13.78 14.30
N LEU A 52 1.09 13.66 14.30
CA LEU A 52 1.99 14.76 13.96
C LEU A 52 2.81 14.34 12.74
N VAL A 53 2.84 15.21 11.74
CA VAL A 53 3.69 15.02 10.55
C VAL A 53 4.63 16.20 10.43
N ARG A 54 5.92 15.95 10.53
CA ARG A 54 6.95 16.94 10.28
C ARG A 54 7.35 16.82 8.81
N VAL A 55 7.19 17.89 8.04
CA VAL A 55 7.59 17.91 6.63
C VAL A 55 8.70 18.92 6.43
N ASN A 56 9.79 18.51 5.79
CA ASN A 56 10.94 19.32 5.45
C ASN A 56 11.12 19.34 3.94
N ASN A 57 11.10 20.53 3.34
CA ASN A 57 11.36 20.76 1.92
C ASN A 57 12.71 21.45 1.66
N GLY A 58 13.59 21.50 2.67
CA GLY A 58 14.97 21.96 2.48
C GLY A 58 15.73 21.08 1.49
N GLU A 59 16.70 21.65 0.82
CA GLU A 59 17.55 20.96 -0.16
C GLU A 59 18.24 19.75 0.47
N GLN A 60 18.10 18.60 -0.19
CA GLN A 60 18.71 17.33 0.21
C GLN A 60 19.27 16.66 -1.04
N LEU A 61 20.54 16.29 -1.04
CA LEU A 61 21.21 15.70 -2.21
C LEU A 61 20.64 14.37 -2.69
N ASP A 62 19.94 13.66 -1.82
CA ASP A 62 19.32 12.35 -2.09
C ASP A 62 17.83 12.42 -2.35
N VAL A 63 17.22 13.61 -2.40
CA VAL A 63 15.80 13.81 -2.70
C VAL A 63 15.63 14.67 -3.94
N MET A 64 15.12 14.09 -5.00
CA MET A 64 14.88 14.77 -6.27
C MET A 64 13.54 15.53 -6.28
N PRO A 65 13.41 16.61 -7.03
CA PRO A 65 14.45 17.26 -7.84
C PRO A 65 15.32 18.17 -7.01
N LEU A 66 16.59 18.30 -7.37
CA LEU A 66 17.53 19.19 -6.68
C LEU A 66 17.38 20.65 -7.13
N VAL A 67 17.05 20.86 -8.41
CA VAL A 67 16.89 22.17 -9.05
C VAL A 67 15.76 22.10 -10.07
N GLY A 68 15.02 23.20 -10.25
CA GLY A 68 14.00 23.33 -11.28
C GLY A 68 13.56 24.78 -11.45
N ASP A 69 12.91 25.08 -12.58
CA ASP A 69 12.37 26.41 -12.92
C ASP A 69 11.01 26.68 -12.24
N PHE A 70 10.70 25.97 -11.15
CA PHE A 70 9.45 26.09 -10.41
C PHE A 70 9.67 26.03 -8.90
N ASN A 71 8.71 26.55 -8.16
CA ASN A 71 8.80 26.55 -6.70
C ASN A 71 8.53 25.15 -6.11
N PHE A 72 9.38 24.75 -5.18
CA PHE A 72 9.21 23.52 -4.39
C PHE A 72 8.47 23.86 -3.09
N TYR A 73 7.16 23.84 -3.14
CA TYR A 73 6.36 24.07 -1.94
C TYR A 73 6.44 22.85 -1.00
N GLY A 74 6.71 23.13 0.28
CA GLY A 74 6.73 22.12 1.32
C GLY A 74 5.34 21.79 1.85
N GLY A 75 5.23 20.67 2.53
CA GLY A 75 4.04 20.26 3.25
C GLY A 75 3.30 19.08 2.59
N ILE A 76 2.14 18.76 3.17
CA ILE A 76 1.22 17.74 2.64
C ILE A 76 0.32 18.43 1.62
N TYR A 77 0.44 18.07 0.36
CA TYR A 77 -0.26 18.74 -0.74
C TYR A 77 -1.27 17.83 -1.47
N ARG A 78 -1.40 16.59 -1.01
CA ARG A 78 -2.36 15.58 -1.47
C ARG A 78 -3.08 14.97 -0.29
N ASP A 79 -4.07 14.14 -0.56
CA ASP A 79 -4.92 13.52 0.44
C ASP A 79 -4.15 12.60 1.39
N VAL A 80 -4.68 12.50 2.61
CA VAL A 80 -4.23 11.55 3.63
C VAL A 80 -5.40 10.65 3.99
N HIS A 81 -5.19 9.34 3.95
CA HIS A 81 -6.21 8.34 4.18
C HIS A 81 -5.89 7.48 5.38
N LEU A 82 -6.89 7.18 6.19
CA LEU A 82 -6.86 6.10 7.16
C LEU A 82 -7.49 4.86 6.51
N LEU A 83 -6.64 3.86 6.19
CA LEU A 83 -7.12 2.59 5.67
C LEU A 83 -7.35 1.63 6.86
N ILE A 84 -8.50 0.97 6.85
CA ILE A 84 -8.90 0.00 7.86
C ILE A 84 -9.19 -1.32 7.15
N THR A 85 -8.44 -2.36 7.50
CA THR A 85 -8.58 -3.69 6.91
C THR A 85 -8.86 -4.74 7.97
N ASP A 86 -9.21 -5.95 7.52
CA ASP A 86 -9.13 -7.13 8.37
C ASP A 86 -7.67 -7.53 8.65
N GLU A 87 -7.47 -8.42 9.62
CA GLU A 87 -6.15 -8.94 9.96
C GLU A 87 -5.50 -9.64 8.76
N ALA A 88 -6.25 -10.47 8.05
CA ALA A 88 -5.85 -10.99 6.74
C ALA A 88 -6.34 -10.03 5.65
N CYS A 89 -5.42 -9.47 4.87
CA CYS A 89 -5.74 -8.46 3.87
C CYS A 89 -4.77 -8.47 2.69
N ILE A 90 -5.14 -7.79 1.62
CA ILE A 90 -4.20 -7.35 0.59
C ILE A 90 -3.40 -6.19 1.18
N SER A 91 -2.08 -6.33 1.22
CA SER A 91 -1.19 -5.39 1.90
C SER A 91 -0.93 -4.14 1.07
N PRO A 92 -1.11 -2.93 1.63
CA PRO A 92 -0.73 -1.68 0.97
C PRO A 92 0.75 -1.32 1.17
N LEU A 93 1.52 -2.13 1.92
CA LEU A 93 2.87 -1.77 2.36
C LEU A 93 3.94 -1.80 1.26
N ASN A 94 3.63 -2.41 0.11
CA ASN A 94 4.54 -2.42 -1.03
C ASN A 94 4.44 -1.08 -1.78
N TYR A 95 5.24 -0.09 -1.39
CA TYR A 95 5.28 1.28 -1.96
C TYR A 95 3.92 1.98 -2.03
N ALA A 96 3.06 1.79 -1.02
CA ALA A 96 1.69 2.29 -0.99
C ALA A 96 0.85 1.92 -2.24
N SER A 97 1.23 0.83 -2.92
CA SER A 97 0.47 0.29 -4.06
C SER A 97 -0.84 -0.35 -3.59
N PRO A 98 -1.78 -0.63 -4.50
CA PRO A 98 -2.99 -1.37 -4.15
C PRO A 98 -2.74 -2.81 -3.66
N GLY A 99 -1.47 -3.26 -3.63
CA GLY A 99 -1.10 -4.64 -3.28
C GLY A 99 -1.38 -5.66 -4.39
N VAL A 100 -1.76 -5.18 -5.57
CA VAL A 100 -2.01 -6.01 -6.77
C VAL A 100 -1.26 -5.40 -7.95
N ARG A 101 -0.48 -6.22 -8.63
CA ARG A 101 0.24 -5.84 -9.85
C ARG A 101 -0.16 -6.77 -11.00
N LEU A 102 -0.45 -6.19 -12.17
CA LEU A 102 -0.68 -6.93 -13.39
C LEU A 102 0.57 -6.85 -14.28
N ILE A 103 1.10 -7.99 -14.66
CA ILE A 103 2.27 -8.12 -15.51
C ILE A 103 1.85 -8.75 -16.83
N GLN A 104 2.09 -8.06 -17.93
CA GLN A 104 1.84 -8.58 -19.27
C GLN A 104 3.06 -9.38 -19.72
N ASP A 105 2.95 -10.71 -19.79
CA ASP A 105 4.03 -11.57 -20.28
C ASP A 105 4.05 -11.62 -21.80
N SER A 106 2.88 -11.72 -22.43
CA SER A 106 2.74 -11.60 -23.88
C SER A 106 1.34 -11.11 -24.24
N VAL A 107 1.26 -10.25 -25.25
CA VAL A 107 -0.01 -9.69 -25.73
C VAL A 107 0.03 -9.60 -27.26
N SER A 108 -1.04 -10.05 -27.91
CA SER A 108 -1.31 -9.88 -29.32
C SER A 108 -2.77 -9.52 -29.53
N HIS A 109 -3.22 -9.36 -30.80
CA HIS A 109 -4.64 -9.14 -31.11
C HIS A 109 -5.55 -10.32 -30.78
N GLN A 110 -4.99 -11.52 -30.60
CA GLN A 110 -5.74 -12.77 -30.45
C GLN A 110 -5.44 -13.51 -29.15
N TYR A 111 -4.47 -13.04 -28.39
CA TYR A 111 -3.98 -13.75 -27.22
C TYR A 111 -3.35 -12.79 -26.21
N GLY A 112 -3.64 -12.99 -24.96
CA GLY A 112 -2.99 -12.29 -23.85
C GLY A 112 -2.63 -13.24 -22.72
N LYS A 113 -1.38 -13.17 -22.26
CA LYS A 113 -0.92 -13.83 -21.04
C LYS A 113 -0.58 -12.77 -20.00
N ILE A 114 -1.31 -12.81 -18.89
CA ILE A 114 -1.24 -11.81 -17.81
C ILE A 114 -1.01 -12.55 -16.50
N ARG A 115 -0.03 -12.09 -15.73
CA ARG A 115 0.16 -12.51 -14.34
C ARG A 115 -0.37 -11.45 -13.38
N ALA A 116 -1.18 -11.86 -12.45
CA ALA A 116 -1.59 -11.04 -11.32
C ALA A 116 -0.78 -11.44 -10.10
N VAL A 117 0.00 -10.50 -9.57
CA VAL A 117 0.81 -10.68 -8.36
C VAL A 117 0.14 -9.94 -7.23
N VAL A 118 -0.23 -10.64 -6.17
CA VAL A 118 -0.98 -10.09 -5.02
C VAL A 118 -0.13 -10.20 -3.76
N ASP A 119 0.03 -9.08 -3.07
CA ASP A 119 0.73 -9.01 -1.79
C ASP A 119 -0.31 -9.21 -0.66
N LEU A 120 -0.28 -10.36 -0.03
CA LEU A 120 -1.16 -10.74 1.09
C LEU A 120 -0.42 -10.59 2.42
N ALA A 121 -1.15 -10.27 3.48
CA ALA A 121 -0.59 -10.25 4.83
C ALA A 121 -1.62 -10.71 5.85
N ASN A 122 -1.14 -11.35 6.92
CA ASN A 122 -1.92 -11.75 8.07
C ASN A 122 -1.31 -11.13 9.33
N GLY A 123 -2.04 -10.27 10.01
CA GLY A 123 -1.66 -9.64 11.26
C GLY A 123 -1.99 -10.47 12.51
N ASN A 124 -2.76 -11.56 12.38
CA ASN A 124 -3.03 -12.46 13.49
C ASN A 124 -1.80 -13.30 13.86
N ASN A 125 -1.69 -13.66 15.14
CA ASN A 125 -0.66 -14.59 15.61
C ASN A 125 -0.87 -16.02 15.10
N ALA A 126 -2.12 -16.41 14.78
CA ALA A 126 -2.46 -17.72 14.25
C ALA A 126 -2.55 -17.71 12.72
N GLY A 127 -2.25 -18.84 12.12
CA GLY A 127 -2.49 -19.05 10.69
C GLY A 127 -3.98 -19.00 10.38
N GLN A 128 -4.31 -18.51 9.19
CA GLN A 128 -5.69 -18.36 8.71
C GLN A 128 -5.81 -18.84 7.27
N GLU A 129 -6.87 -19.59 6.98
CA GLU A 129 -7.26 -19.94 5.61
C GLU A 129 -8.06 -18.79 4.99
N VAL A 130 -7.72 -18.42 3.76
CA VAL A 130 -8.38 -17.35 2.99
C VAL A 130 -8.63 -17.81 1.56
N GLU A 131 -9.73 -17.37 0.96
CA GLU A 131 -9.97 -17.51 -0.47
C GLU A 131 -9.53 -16.23 -1.20
N LEU A 132 -8.55 -16.35 -2.07
CA LEU A 132 -8.14 -15.30 -3.00
C LEU A 132 -8.89 -15.46 -4.30
N GLY A 133 -9.76 -14.49 -4.64
CA GLY A 133 -10.46 -14.44 -5.92
C GLY A 133 -9.98 -13.26 -6.78
N ILE A 134 -9.61 -13.52 -8.03
CA ILE A 134 -9.23 -12.50 -9.00
C ILE A 134 -10.13 -12.60 -10.22
N ARG A 135 -10.63 -11.46 -10.69
CA ARG A 135 -11.38 -11.30 -11.93
C ARG A 135 -10.70 -10.26 -12.82
N LEU A 136 -10.49 -10.61 -14.07
CA LEU A 136 -10.10 -9.67 -15.13
C LEU A 136 -11.36 -9.17 -15.82
N LEU A 137 -11.47 -7.87 -16.00
CA LEU A 137 -12.64 -7.22 -16.55
C LEU A 137 -12.26 -6.43 -17.82
N ASP A 138 -13.10 -6.53 -18.84
CA ASP A 138 -13.15 -5.59 -19.96
C ASP A 138 -14.44 -4.77 -19.81
N GLY A 139 -14.30 -3.52 -19.36
CA GLY A 139 -15.42 -2.75 -18.88
C GLY A 139 -16.14 -3.44 -17.72
N GLN A 140 -17.39 -3.89 -17.94
CA GLN A 140 -18.18 -4.64 -16.96
C GLN A 140 -18.17 -6.16 -17.20
N LYS A 141 -17.61 -6.62 -18.31
CA LYS A 141 -17.56 -8.03 -18.68
C LYS A 141 -16.39 -8.72 -18.00
N VAL A 142 -16.65 -9.81 -17.29
CA VAL A 142 -15.59 -10.70 -16.78
C VAL A 142 -15.02 -11.49 -17.96
N VAL A 143 -13.75 -11.28 -18.29
CA VAL A 143 -13.03 -12.01 -19.36
C VAL A 143 -12.27 -13.21 -18.84
N ALA A 144 -11.80 -13.16 -17.60
CA ALA A 144 -11.20 -14.31 -16.91
C ALA A 144 -11.39 -14.19 -15.40
N GLN A 145 -11.43 -15.33 -14.72
CA GLN A 145 -11.45 -15.37 -13.26
C GLN A 145 -10.80 -16.64 -12.73
N GLN A 146 -10.16 -16.50 -11.58
CA GLN A 146 -9.59 -17.61 -10.82
C GLN A 146 -9.85 -17.41 -9.33
N LYS A 147 -9.94 -18.51 -8.59
CA LYS A 147 -10.02 -18.56 -7.13
C LYS A 147 -9.03 -19.57 -6.60
N GLN A 148 -8.41 -19.27 -5.50
CA GLN A 148 -7.46 -20.14 -4.83
C GLN A 148 -7.61 -20.02 -3.32
N THR A 149 -7.71 -21.15 -2.63
CA THR A 149 -7.62 -21.20 -1.17
C THR A 149 -6.16 -21.25 -0.75
N LEU A 150 -5.80 -20.42 0.20
CA LEU A 150 -4.42 -20.22 0.69
C LEU A 150 -4.42 -20.24 2.21
N THR A 151 -3.36 -20.76 2.81
CA THR A 151 -3.10 -20.63 4.24
C THR A 151 -2.08 -19.52 4.45
N LEU A 152 -2.49 -18.43 5.09
CA LEU A 152 -1.58 -17.37 5.54
C LEU A 152 -1.10 -17.71 6.95
N ALA A 153 0.20 -17.91 7.12
CA ALA A 153 0.77 -18.12 8.45
C ALA A 153 0.56 -16.88 9.34
N GLY A 154 0.62 -17.06 10.65
CA GLY A 154 0.48 -15.96 11.59
C GLY A 154 1.62 -14.97 11.48
N ASN A 155 1.31 -13.68 11.57
CA ASN A 155 2.27 -12.56 11.44
C ASN A 155 3.14 -12.65 10.18
N ALA A 156 2.58 -13.12 9.07
CA ALA A 156 3.30 -13.34 7.83
C ALA A 156 2.75 -12.53 6.67
N ALA A 157 3.64 -12.26 5.72
CA ALA A 157 3.31 -11.76 4.39
C ALA A 157 3.56 -12.87 3.37
N LEU A 158 2.72 -12.93 2.35
CA LEU A 158 2.80 -13.88 1.24
C LEU A 158 2.55 -13.12 -0.07
N GLN A 159 3.41 -13.33 -1.05
CA GLN A 159 3.15 -12.90 -2.41
C GLN A 159 2.61 -14.08 -3.20
N GLN A 160 1.39 -13.93 -3.72
CA GLN A 160 0.70 -14.95 -4.53
C GLN A 160 0.62 -14.51 -5.97
N GLU A 161 0.90 -15.42 -6.89
CA GLU A 161 0.84 -15.20 -8.31
C GLU A 161 -0.22 -16.11 -8.95
N LEU A 162 -1.06 -15.53 -9.83
CA LEU A 162 -2.03 -16.23 -10.65
C LEU A 162 -1.86 -15.82 -12.11
N THR A 163 -1.81 -16.80 -13.02
CA THR A 163 -1.63 -16.56 -14.45
C THR A 163 -2.96 -16.74 -15.19
N PHE A 164 -3.25 -15.81 -16.07
CA PHE A 164 -4.44 -15.79 -16.93
C PHE A 164 -4.00 -15.85 -18.41
N GLU A 165 -4.71 -16.66 -19.17
CA GLU A 165 -4.63 -16.69 -20.63
C GLU A 165 -6.00 -16.27 -21.17
N ILE A 166 -6.03 -15.26 -22.03
CA ILE A 166 -7.24 -14.62 -22.58
C ILE A 166 -7.12 -14.40 -24.08
#